data_5b047f6df86dcfe2df1ce83ff8979771
#
_entry.id   5b047f6df86dcfe2df1ce83ff8979771
#
_cell.length_a   1.000
_cell.length_b   1.000
_cell.length_c   1.000
_cell.angle_alpha   90.00
_cell.angle_beta   90.00
_cell.angle_gamma   90.00
#
_symmetry.space_group_name_H-M   'P 1'
#
loop_
_entity.id
_entity.type
_entity.pdbx_description
1 polymer ?
#
loop_
_entity_poly.entity_id
_entity_poly.type
_entity_poly.pdbx_seq_one_letter_code
_entity_poly.pdbx_strand_id
1 'polypeptide(L)'
;SKRSGKAIALHDLLDEISVDAARYFFNSRTPSTPLDFDLDLAVREDSENPVYYVQYAYARICSLIARQATAGNAVAQVEALDTDLLSAPEELALMKALAQFPEEIHLAARDYDPSRINRYLVDLAGDFHRFYRACRINGEEPALLAARLKLADTVRSVLANGLNLLGVSAPDTMAGGGFLYESKLEAGEIDQETAERAAKEKAEREEQRRQKRKAREKNRPLSDEADDVR
;
A
#
# COMPACT_ATOMS: atom_id res chain seq x y z
N SER A 1 -23.99 -10.15 -11.41
CA SER A 1 -24.84 -11.35 -11.32
C SER A 1 -25.08 -11.88 -12.73
N LYS A 2 -25.00 -13.20 -12.94
CA LYS A 2 -25.26 -13.84 -14.24
C LYS A 2 -26.63 -13.46 -14.85
N ARG A 3 -27.60 -13.07 -14.00
CA ARG A 3 -28.96 -12.68 -14.42
C ARG A 3 -29.06 -11.26 -15.00
N SER A 4 -28.08 -10.40 -14.79
CA SER A 4 -28.10 -9.01 -15.26
C SER A 4 -27.22 -8.75 -16.48
N GLY A 5 -26.61 -9.77 -17.09
CA GLY A 5 -25.69 -9.63 -18.22
C GLY A 5 -24.39 -8.84 -17.93
N LYS A 6 -24.14 -8.53 -16.65
CA LYS A 6 -23.00 -7.71 -16.19
C LYS A 6 -21.93 -8.53 -15.47
N ALA A 7 -21.81 -9.83 -15.74
CA ALA A 7 -20.72 -10.64 -15.21
C ALA A 7 -19.43 -10.31 -15.97
N ILE A 8 -18.40 -9.88 -15.25
CA ILE A 8 -17.04 -9.67 -15.80
C ILE A 8 -16.27 -10.98 -15.53
N ALA A 9 -15.63 -11.54 -16.54
CA ALA A 9 -14.76 -12.69 -16.34
C ALA A 9 -13.48 -12.25 -15.60
N LEU A 10 -12.88 -13.18 -14.84
CA LEU A 10 -11.69 -12.87 -14.05
C LEU A 10 -10.52 -12.36 -14.92
N HIS A 11 -10.34 -12.95 -16.11
CA HIS A 11 -9.27 -12.50 -17.01
C HIS A 11 -9.50 -11.07 -17.51
N ASP A 12 -10.76 -10.67 -17.80
CA ASP A 12 -11.09 -9.29 -18.20
C ASP A 12 -10.79 -8.30 -17.05
N LEU A 13 -11.04 -8.73 -15.81
CA LEU A 13 -10.70 -7.94 -14.62
C LEU A 13 -9.19 -7.76 -14.49
N LEU A 14 -8.41 -8.82 -14.68
CA LEU A 14 -6.94 -8.78 -14.58
C LEU A 14 -6.27 -8.03 -15.74
N ASP A 15 -6.98 -7.77 -16.84
CA ASP A 15 -6.52 -6.85 -17.88
C ASP A 15 -6.64 -5.37 -17.48
N GLU A 16 -7.50 -5.08 -16.50
CA GLU A 16 -7.76 -3.72 -16.03
C GLU A 16 -7.04 -3.35 -14.73
N ILE A 17 -6.83 -4.33 -13.84
CA ILE A 17 -6.16 -4.15 -12.56
C ILE A 17 -4.96 -5.09 -12.39
N SER A 18 -4.05 -4.73 -11.50
CA SER A 18 -2.93 -5.61 -11.16
C SER A 18 -3.40 -6.86 -10.39
N VAL A 19 -2.64 -7.95 -10.50
CA VAL A 19 -2.85 -9.17 -9.71
C VAL A 19 -2.81 -8.85 -8.21
N ASP A 20 -1.94 -7.95 -7.79
CA ASP A 20 -1.82 -7.49 -6.40
C ASP A 20 -3.10 -6.82 -5.91
N ALA A 21 -3.66 -5.90 -6.71
CA ALA A 21 -4.93 -5.25 -6.38
C ALA A 21 -6.06 -6.29 -6.30
N ALA A 22 -6.16 -7.20 -7.28
CA ALA A 22 -7.17 -8.25 -7.26
C ALA A 22 -7.08 -9.09 -5.97
N ARG A 23 -5.90 -9.61 -5.63
CA ARG A 23 -5.67 -10.43 -4.43
C ARG A 23 -5.99 -9.65 -3.16
N TYR A 24 -5.53 -8.40 -3.06
CA TYR A 24 -5.78 -7.57 -1.89
C TYR A 24 -7.27 -7.33 -1.67
N PHE A 25 -8.01 -6.92 -2.70
CA PHE A 25 -9.44 -6.64 -2.61
C PHE A 25 -10.26 -7.90 -2.33
N PHE A 26 -9.96 -9.04 -2.94
CA PHE A 26 -10.65 -10.30 -2.64
C PHE A 26 -10.41 -10.76 -1.21
N ASN A 27 -9.23 -10.54 -0.65
CA ASN A 27 -8.91 -10.86 0.75
C ASN A 27 -9.45 -9.82 1.75
N SER A 28 -9.95 -8.67 1.30
CA SER A 28 -10.40 -7.58 2.19
C SER A 28 -11.75 -7.85 2.86
N ARG A 29 -12.43 -8.94 2.53
CA ARG A 29 -13.73 -9.34 3.09
C ARG A 29 -13.64 -10.74 3.69
N THR A 30 -14.47 -10.98 4.71
CA THR A 30 -14.64 -12.33 5.23
C THR A 30 -15.28 -13.25 4.18
N PRO A 31 -15.03 -14.56 4.18
CA PRO A 31 -15.54 -15.48 3.17
C PRO A 31 -17.06 -15.49 3.01
N SER A 32 -17.81 -15.16 4.07
CA SER A 32 -19.27 -15.12 4.08
C SER A 32 -19.88 -13.78 3.67
N THR A 33 -19.04 -12.73 3.47
CA THR A 33 -19.53 -11.38 3.17
C THR A 33 -19.46 -11.13 1.67
N PRO A 34 -20.57 -10.70 1.02
CA PRO A 34 -20.54 -10.29 -0.37
C PRO A 34 -19.53 -9.17 -0.60
N LEU A 35 -18.81 -9.24 -1.72
CA LEU A 35 -17.89 -8.21 -2.15
C LEU A 35 -18.49 -7.45 -3.34
N ASP A 36 -18.81 -6.18 -3.12
CA ASP A 36 -19.01 -5.24 -4.23
C ASP A 36 -17.64 -4.72 -4.63
N PHE A 37 -17.16 -5.18 -5.79
CA PHE A 37 -15.83 -4.83 -6.26
C PHE A 37 -15.83 -3.46 -6.91
N ASP A 38 -15.17 -2.49 -6.26
CA ASP A 38 -14.97 -1.15 -6.78
C ASP A 38 -13.75 -1.11 -7.71
N LEU A 39 -14.02 -1.17 -9.02
CA LEU A 39 -12.98 -1.16 -10.04
C LEU A 39 -12.28 0.20 -10.12
N ASP A 40 -13.02 1.30 -9.93
CA ASP A 40 -12.44 2.64 -9.96
C ASP A 40 -11.44 2.84 -8.82
N LEU A 41 -11.76 2.34 -7.63
CA LEU A 41 -10.84 2.35 -6.51
C LEU A 41 -9.62 1.43 -6.76
N ALA A 42 -9.82 0.25 -7.32
CA ALA A 42 -8.76 -0.74 -7.53
C ALA A 42 -7.69 -0.31 -8.54
N VAL A 43 -8.02 0.60 -9.47
CA VAL A 43 -7.06 1.14 -10.46
C VAL A 43 -6.35 2.41 -9.99
N ARG A 44 -6.73 3.00 -8.86
CA ARG A 44 -6.12 4.23 -8.37
C ARG A 44 -4.70 4.01 -7.87
N GLU A 45 -3.85 5.00 -8.15
CA GLU A 45 -2.45 5.04 -7.70
C GLU A 45 -2.29 6.18 -6.67
N ASP A 46 -3.11 6.16 -5.61
CA ASP A 46 -3.09 7.14 -4.53
C ASP A 46 -3.50 6.52 -3.18
N SER A 47 -3.54 7.37 -2.13
CA SER A 47 -3.82 6.95 -0.76
C SER A 47 -5.23 6.41 -0.51
N GLU A 48 -6.17 6.59 -1.45
CA GLU A 48 -7.51 6.02 -1.31
C GLU A 48 -7.53 4.53 -1.68
N ASN A 49 -6.59 4.07 -2.53
CA ASN A 49 -6.43 2.66 -2.82
C ASN A 49 -5.61 1.99 -1.70
N PRO A 50 -6.22 1.10 -0.88
CA PRO A 50 -5.54 0.55 0.30
C PRO A 50 -4.33 -0.32 -0.04
N VAL A 51 -4.32 -1.05 -1.15
CA VAL A 51 -3.14 -1.83 -1.55
C VAL A 51 -1.99 -0.91 -1.93
N TYR A 52 -2.28 0.13 -2.71
CA TYR A 52 -1.29 1.14 -3.07
C TYR A 52 -0.74 1.85 -1.84
N TYR A 53 -1.60 2.22 -0.88
CA TYR A 53 -1.23 2.88 0.35
C TYR A 53 -0.24 2.06 1.19
N VAL A 54 -0.47 0.75 1.33
CA VAL A 54 0.42 -0.17 2.07
C VAL A 54 1.75 -0.36 1.32
N GLN A 55 1.69 -0.63 0.01
CA GLN A 55 2.89 -0.79 -0.82
C GLN A 55 3.74 0.49 -0.84
N TYR A 56 3.09 1.65 -0.88
CA TYR A 56 3.78 2.93 -0.82
C TYR A 56 4.51 3.14 0.52
N ALA A 57 3.90 2.79 1.65
CA ALA A 57 4.58 2.85 2.95
C ALA A 57 5.86 2.00 2.94
N TYR A 58 5.78 0.78 2.41
CA TYR A 58 6.94 -0.11 2.25
C TYR A 58 8.04 0.52 1.38
N ALA A 59 7.70 0.97 0.16
CA ALA A 59 8.65 1.57 -0.77
C ALA A 59 9.31 2.85 -0.20
N ARG A 60 8.54 3.65 0.55
CA ARG A 60 9.06 4.84 1.24
C ARG A 60 10.12 4.49 2.27
N ILE A 61 9.91 3.42 3.05
CA ILE A 61 10.91 2.95 4.01
C ILE A 61 12.16 2.44 3.29
N CYS A 62 12.01 1.69 2.20
CA CYS A 62 13.14 1.25 1.37
C CYS A 62 13.98 2.44 0.89
N SER A 63 13.32 3.49 0.38
CA SER A 63 13.99 4.73 -0.05
C SER A 63 14.67 5.47 1.11
N LEU A 64 14.05 5.52 2.29
CA LEU A 64 14.65 6.09 3.49
C LEU A 64 15.94 5.35 3.88
N ILE A 65 15.88 4.03 3.97
CA ILE A 65 17.03 3.19 4.34
C ILE A 65 18.17 3.35 3.33
N ALA A 66 17.86 3.34 2.02
CA ALA A 66 18.87 3.53 0.98
C ALA A 66 19.56 4.90 1.08
N ARG A 67 18.81 5.98 1.34
CA ARG A 67 19.40 7.32 1.56
C ARG A 67 20.28 7.36 2.80
N GLN A 68 19.85 6.76 3.90
CA GLN A 68 20.64 6.70 5.12
C GLN A 68 21.92 5.87 4.92
N ALA A 69 21.86 4.76 4.21
CA ALA A 69 23.04 3.97 3.87
C ALA A 69 24.05 4.77 3.04
N THR A 70 23.59 5.57 2.06
CA THR A 70 24.45 6.49 1.29
C THR A 70 25.10 7.57 2.17
N ALA A 71 24.42 8.01 3.23
CA ALA A 71 24.94 8.94 4.22
C ALA A 71 25.86 8.28 5.29
N GLY A 72 26.11 6.98 5.18
CA GLY A 72 26.96 6.21 6.12
C GLY A 72 26.21 5.64 7.32
N ASN A 73 24.88 5.75 7.37
CA ASN A 73 24.05 5.24 8.45
C ASN A 73 23.40 3.91 8.04
N ALA A 74 23.98 2.80 8.43
CA ALA A 74 23.39 1.49 8.22
C ALA A 74 22.35 1.15 9.30
N VAL A 75 21.39 0.27 8.96
CA VAL A 75 20.47 -0.28 9.95
C VAL A 75 21.25 -1.17 10.91
N ALA A 76 21.23 -0.83 12.20
CA ALA A 76 21.93 -1.57 13.25
C ALA A 76 21.10 -2.76 13.76
N GLN A 77 21.77 -3.70 14.43
CA GLN A 77 21.09 -4.75 15.20
C GLN A 77 20.49 -4.15 16.47
N VAL A 78 19.37 -4.72 16.95
CA VAL A 78 18.63 -4.20 18.11
C VAL A 78 19.49 -4.14 19.36
N GLU A 79 20.35 -5.14 19.56
CA GLU A 79 21.24 -5.26 20.72
C GLU A 79 22.29 -4.13 20.80
N ALA A 80 22.54 -3.44 19.69
CA ALA A 80 23.47 -2.32 19.62
C ALA A 80 22.79 -0.96 19.79
N LEU A 81 21.47 -0.93 20.07
CA LEU A 81 20.68 0.29 20.14
C LEU A 81 20.23 0.61 21.54
N ASP A 82 20.14 1.90 21.84
CA ASP A 82 19.43 2.39 23.00
C ASP A 82 17.95 2.63 22.62
N THR A 83 17.12 1.63 22.88
CA THR A 83 15.69 1.66 22.57
C THR A 83 14.90 2.59 23.49
N ASP A 84 15.44 3.00 24.65
CA ASP A 84 14.80 3.92 25.58
C ASP A 84 14.73 5.35 25.03
N LEU A 85 15.51 5.64 23.99
CA LEU A 85 15.43 6.89 23.25
C LEU A 85 14.11 7.04 22.46
N LEU A 86 13.44 5.93 22.15
CA LEU A 86 12.14 5.92 21.44
C LEU A 86 11.00 6.20 22.42
N SER A 87 10.77 7.46 22.73
CA SER A 87 9.83 7.90 23.77
C SER A 87 8.68 8.78 23.25
N ALA A 88 8.72 9.21 21.99
CA ALA A 88 7.63 9.99 21.40
C ALA A 88 6.34 9.16 21.27
N PRO A 89 5.16 9.80 21.42
CA PRO A 89 3.89 9.07 21.30
C PRO A 89 3.73 8.25 20.03
N GLU A 90 4.20 8.76 18.90
CA GLU A 90 4.14 8.09 17.59
C GLU A 90 5.11 6.90 17.52
N GLU A 91 6.27 6.99 18.16
CA GLU A 91 7.22 5.87 18.28
C GLU A 91 6.64 4.75 19.12
N LEU A 92 6.06 5.09 20.26
CA LEU A 92 5.41 4.12 21.16
C LEU A 92 4.18 3.47 20.52
N ALA A 93 3.36 4.25 19.79
CA ALA A 93 2.21 3.74 19.06
C ALA A 93 2.65 2.74 17.97
N LEU A 94 3.70 3.06 17.22
CA LEU A 94 4.24 2.22 16.17
C LEU A 94 4.83 0.91 16.72
N MET A 95 5.60 0.98 17.82
CA MET A 95 6.12 -0.21 18.51
C MET A 95 4.99 -1.13 19.01
N LYS A 96 3.93 -0.53 19.57
CA LYS A 96 2.75 -1.28 20.02
C LYS A 96 2.03 -1.98 18.86
N ALA A 97 1.87 -1.29 17.73
CA ALA A 97 1.27 -1.86 16.52
C ALA A 97 2.11 -3.04 16.00
N LEU A 98 3.44 -2.91 15.96
CA LEU A 98 4.34 -4.00 15.58
C LEU A 98 4.23 -5.22 16.49
N ALA A 99 4.12 -5.01 17.80
CA ALA A 99 3.98 -6.09 18.77
C ALA A 99 2.66 -6.89 18.61
N GLN A 100 1.65 -6.31 17.98
CA GLN A 100 0.35 -6.96 17.72
C GLN A 100 0.37 -7.90 16.50
N PHE A 101 1.36 -7.82 15.63
CA PHE A 101 1.38 -8.58 14.38
C PHE A 101 1.25 -10.09 14.56
N PRO A 102 1.99 -10.77 15.48
CA PRO A 102 1.85 -12.20 15.69
C PRO A 102 0.42 -12.61 16.12
N GLU A 103 -0.23 -11.80 16.96
CA GLU A 103 -1.60 -12.06 17.40
C GLU A 103 -2.60 -11.89 16.26
N GLU A 104 -2.45 -10.87 15.40
CA GLU A 104 -3.31 -10.69 14.23
C GLU A 104 -3.20 -11.85 13.25
N ILE A 105 -1.99 -12.41 13.03
CA ILE A 105 -1.79 -13.63 12.23
C ILE A 105 -2.51 -14.81 12.88
N HIS A 106 -2.33 -15.00 14.20
CA HIS A 106 -2.96 -16.09 14.94
C HIS A 106 -4.49 -16.03 14.81
N LEU A 107 -5.07 -14.85 15.02
CA LEU A 107 -6.52 -14.64 14.93
C LEU A 107 -7.02 -14.82 13.49
N ALA A 108 -6.31 -14.32 12.49
CA ALA A 108 -6.66 -14.50 11.09
C ALA A 108 -6.67 -15.99 10.69
N ALA A 109 -5.68 -16.75 11.15
CA ALA A 109 -5.60 -18.19 10.90
C ALA A 109 -6.69 -18.97 11.64
N ARG A 110 -6.94 -18.66 12.93
CA ARG A 110 -7.97 -19.30 13.75
C ARG A 110 -9.37 -19.12 13.15
N ASP A 111 -9.66 -17.91 12.70
CA ASP A 111 -11.00 -17.52 12.22
C ASP A 111 -11.16 -17.68 10.71
N TYR A 112 -10.10 -18.15 9.98
CA TYR A 112 -10.05 -18.22 8.52
C TYR A 112 -10.41 -16.88 7.86
N ASP A 113 -9.99 -15.77 8.48
CA ASP A 113 -10.31 -14.40 8.04
C ASP A 113 -9.06 -13.61 7.64
N PRO A 114 -8.62 -13.68 6.37
CA PRO A 114 -7.47 -12.92 5.88
C PRO A 114 -7.70 -11.40 5.90
N SER A 115 -8.95 -10.94 5.96
CA SER A 115 -9.27 -9.50 6.00
C SER A 115 -8.71 -8.80 7.25
N ARG A 116 -8.41 -9.54 8.31
CA ARG A 116 -7.71 -9.01 9.49
C ARG A 116 -6.32 -8.50 9.11
N ILE A 117 -5.59 -9.25 8.27
CA ILE A 117 -4.26 -8.84 7.80
C ILE A 117 -4.37 -7.58 6.94
N ASN A 118 -5.36 -7.49 6.04
CA ASN A 118 -5.59 -6.28 5.24
C ASN A 118 -5.77 -5.04 6.13
N ARG A 119 -6.65 -5.11 7.12
CA ARG A 119 -6.90 -4.00 8.06
C ARG A 119 -5.65 -3.63 8.85
N TYR A 120 -4.98 -4.64 9.42
CA TYR A 120 -3.75 -4.43 10.18
C TYR A 120 -2.67 -3.71 9.36
N LEU A 121 -2.47 -4.10 8.09
CA LEU A 121 -1.47 -3.47 7.22
C LEU A 121 -1.79 -2.00 6.90
N VAL A 122 -3.06 -1.67 6.69
CA VAL A 122 -3.49 -0.27 6.48
C VAL A 122 -3.24 0.56 7.73
N ASP A 123 -3.60 0.04 8.91
CA ASP A 123 -3.40 0.72 10.19
C ASP A 123 -1.91 0.93 10.47
N LEU A 124 -1.08 -0.11 10.27
CA LEU A 124 0.38 -0.03 10.44
C LEU A 124 1.01 0.98 9.48
N ALA A 125 0.58 1.01 8.21
CA ALA A 125 1.04 2.00 7.24
C ALA A 125 0.66 3.43 7.69
N GLY A 126 -0.55 3.62 8.22
CA GLY A 126 -0.99 4.88 8.80
C GLY A 126 -0.16 5.32 10.00
N ASP A 127 0.14 4.38 10.92
CA ASP A 127 1.01 4.63 12.08
C ASP A 127 2.42 5.03 11.64
N PHE A 128 2.97 4.34 10.64
CA PHE A 128 4.26 4.70 10.07
C PHE A 128 4.26 6.11 9.47
N HIS A 129 3.23 6.49 8.73
CA HIS A 129 3.15 7.84 8.16
C HIS A 129 3.03 8.93 9.24
N ARG A 130 2.33 8.66 10.35
CA ARG A 130 2.29 9.57 11.51
C ARG A 130 3.67 9.71 12.16
N PHE A 131 4.32 8.59 12.43
CA PHE A 131 5.68 8.55 12.95
C PHE A 131 6.65 9.33 12.05
N TYR A 132 6.64 9.06 10.75
CA TYR A 132 7.57 9.70 9.80
C TYR A 132 7.41 11.21 9.70
N ARG A 133 6.19 11.73 9.90
CA ARG A 133 5.92 13.18 9.93
C ARG A 133 6.31 13.83 11.27
N ALA A 134 6.03 13.14 12.37
CA ALA A 134 6.23 13.70 13.72
C ALA A 134 7.67 13.53 14.22
N CYS A 135 8.34 12.42 13.86
CA CYS A 135 9.64 12.02 14.37
C CYS A 135 10.70 12.18 13.28
N ARG A 136 11.48 13.23 13.37
CA ARG A 136 12.57 13.51 12.44
C ARG A 136 13.62 12.39 12.52
N ILE A 137 14.10 11.91 11.37
CA ILE A 137 15.20 10.93 11.30
C ILE A 137 16.48 11.61 10.82
N ASN A 138 16.41 12.42 9.76
CA ASN A 138 17.57 13.11 9.21
C ASN A 138 18.04 14.21 10.16
N GLY A 139 19.32 14.23 10.45
CA GLY A 139 19.95 15.30 11.25
C GLY A 139 19.70 15.20 12.75
N GLU A 140 19.22 14.06 13.23
CA GLU A 140 19.15 13.73 14.66
C GLU A 140 20.49 13.24 15.20
N GLU A 141 20.62 13.22 16.52
CA GLU A 141 21.75 12.58 17.19
C GLU A 141 21.92 11.14 16.74
N PRO A 142 23.14 10.64 16.49
CA PRO A 142 23.39 9.34 15.89
C PRO A 142 22.69 8.18 16.57
N ALA A 143 22.60 8.18 17.90
CA ALA A 143 21.94 7.11 18.65
C ALA A 143 20.42 7.09 18.40
N LEU A 144 19.76 8.25 18.43
CA LEU A 144 18.34 8.38 18.15
C LEU A 144 18.02 8.09 16.68
N LEU A 145 18.86 8.57 15.75
CA LEU A 145 18.76 8.25 14.32
C LEU A 145 18.79 6.74 14.10
N ALA A 146 19.76 6.05 14.70
CA ALA A 146 19.91 4.60 14.57
C ALA A 146 18.69 3.85 15.14
N ALA A 147 18.15 4.25 16.28
CA ALA A 147 16.96 3.67 16.88
C ALA A 147 15.70 3.88 15.99
N ARG A 148 15.48 5.10 15.48
CA ARG A 148 14.37 5.42 14.57
C ARG A 148 14.48 4.70 13.22
N LEU A 149 15.71 4.58 12.70
CA LEU A 149 15.96 3.86 11.46
C LEU A 149 15.64 2.36 11.62
N LYS A 150 16.02 1.76 12.76
CA LYS A 150 15.68 0.37 13.08
C LYS A 150 14.17 0.17 13.26
N LEU A 151 13.48 1.10 13.90
CA LEU A 151 12.02 1.06 14.02
C LEU A 151 11.36 1.06 12.64
N ALA A 152 11.78 1.93 11.74
CA ALA A 152 11.31 1.97 10.35
C ALA A 152 11.61 0.66 9.61
N ASP A 153 12.81 0.09 9.75
CA ASP A 153 13.18 -1.20 9.14
C ASP A 153 12.31 -2.37 9.65
N THR A 154 11.96 -2.35 10.93
CA THR A 154 11.04 -3.33 11.51
C THR A 154 9.64 -3.22 10.89
N VAL A 155 9.13 -2.00 10.70
CA VAL A 155 7.86 -1.76 9.97
C VAL A 155 7.95 -2.30 8.55
N ARG A 156 9.04 -2.01 7.83
CA ARG A 156 9.28 -2.54 6.47
C ARG A 156 9.17 -4.07 6.43
N SER A 157 9.82 -4.74 7.37
CA SER A 157 9.82 -6.20 7.45
C SER A 157 8.41 -6.76 7.72
N VAL A 158 7.66 -6.13 8.61
CA VAL A 158 6.28 -6.55 8.95
C VAL A 158 5.32 -6.28 7.78
N LEU A 159 5.43 -5.13 7.11
CA LEU A 159 4.64 -4.83 5.91
C LEU A 159 4.91 -5.87 4.80
N ALA A 160 6.17 -6.20 4.53
CA ALA A 160 6.54 -7.21 3.54
C ALA A 160 5.97 -8.58 3.90
N ASN A 161 6.09 -9.01 5.16
CA ASN A 161 5.57 -10.29 5.62
C ASN A 161 4.04 -10.35 5.49
N GLY A 162 3.33 -9.31 5.90
CA GLY A 162 1.88 -9.24 5.80
C GLY A 162 1.38 -9.23 4.35
N LEU A 163 2.01 -8.45 3.46
CA LEU A 163 1.71 -8.46 2.03
C LEU A 163 1.96 -9.84 1.43
N ASN A 164 3.07 -10.49 1.76
CA ASN A 164 3.39 -11.83 1.28
C ASN A 164 2.36 -12.88 1.72
N LEU A 165 1.85 -12.80 2.96
CA LEU A 165 0.77 -13.66 3.44
C LEU A 165 -0.51 -13.51 2.60
N LEU A 166 -0.80 -12.33 2.08
CA LEU A 166 -1.92 -12.06 1.18
C LEU A 166 -1.61 -12.42 -0.29
N GLY A 167 -0.38 -12.85 -0.60
CA GLY A 167 0.08 -13.10 -1.97
C GLY A 167 0.23 -11.82 -2.80
N VAL A 168 0.50 -10.69 -2.15
CA VAL A 168 0.69 -9.35 -2.73
C VAL A 168 2.17 -8.99 -2.67
N SER A 169 2.70 -8.38 -3.72
CA SER A 169 4.10 -7.98 -3.77
C SER A 169 4.40 -6.79 -2.85
N ALA A 170 5.65 -6.68 -2.42
CA ALA A 170 6.20 -5.54 -1.69
C ALA A 170 7.31 -4.89 -2.55
N PRO A 171 6.98 -3.96 -3.46
CA PRO A 171 7.95 -3.37 -4.37
C PRO A 171 8.85 -2.36 -3.64
N ASP A 172 10.17 -2.48 -3.81
CA ASP A 172 11.15 -1.56 -3.18
C ASP A 172 11.03 -0.13 -3.70
N THR A 173 10.48 0.03 -4.91
CA THR A 173 10.24 1.32 -5.55
C THR A 173 8.86 1.33 -6.19
N MET A 174 8.20 2.47 -6.15
CA MET A 174 6.92 2.68 -6.84
C MET A 174 7.03 3.90 -7.76
N ALA A 175 6.58 3.73 -9.02
CA ALA A 175 6.56 4.81 -9.98
C ALA A 175 5.34 5.73 -9.75
N GLY A 176 5.59 6.99 -9.45
CA GLY A 176 4.76 8.15 -9.74
C GLY A 176 3.31 8.17 -9.27
N GLY A 177 3.02 7.98 -7.99
CA GLY A 177 1.72 8.36 -7.44
C GLY A 177 1.72 9.82 -6.93
N GLY A 178 0.58 10.52 -6.97
CA GLY A 178 0.44 11.87 -6.42
C GLY A 178 0.93 12.00 -4.98
N PHE A 179 0.77 10.95 -4.18
CA PHE A 179 1.29 10.85 -2.81
C PHE A 179 2.83 10.91 -2.72
N LEU A 180 3.54 10.42 -3.75
CA LEU A 180 5.00 10.53 -3.82
C LEU A 180 5.44 11.98 -3.97
N TYR A 181 4.72 12.77 -4.78
CA TYR A 181 5.04 14.16 -5.02
C TYR A 181 4.68 15.05 -3.84
N GLU A 182 3.53 14.83 -3.19
CA GLU A 182 3.16 15.50 -1.94
C GLU A 182 4.22 15.26 -0.86
N SER A 183 4.64 14.02 -0.69
CA SER A 183 5.68 13.65 0.27
C SER A 183 7.04 14.26 -0.05
N LYS A 184 7.41 14.35 -1.32
CA LYS A 184 8.66 14.99 -1.75
C LYS A 184 8.61 16.52 -1.61
N LEU A 185 7.45 17.12 -1.86
CA LEU A 185 7.21 18.54 -1.64
C LEU A 185 7.31 18.89 -0.15
N GLU A 186 6.64 18.12 0.72
CA GLU A 186 6.73 18.26 2.18
C GLU A 186 8.17 18.07 2.71
N ALA A 187 8.94 17.19 2.08
CA ALA A 187 10.34 16.95 2.41
C ALA A 187 11.29 18.00 1.80
N GLY A 188 10.80 18.93 0.98
CA GLY A 188 11.61 19.91 0.28
C GLY A 188 12.50 19.33 -0.82
N GLU A 189 12.19 18.11 -1.28
CA GLU A 189 12.96 17.42 -2.33
C GLU A 189 12.57 17.87 -3.76
N ILE A 190 11.38 18.43 -3.91
CA ILE A 190 10.87 19.02 -5.16
C ILE A 190 10.16 20.34 -4.85
N ASP A 191 10.05 21.19 -5.85
CA ASP A 191 9.30 22.44 -5.78
C ASP A 191 7.80 22.23 -6.12
N GLN A 192 7.00 23.24 -5.83
CA GLN A 192 5.56 23.25 -6.07
C GLN A 192 5.21 23.02 -7.54
N GLU A 193 5.97 23.60 -8.47
CA GLU A 193 5.76 23.49 -9.91
C GLU A 193 5.95 22.04 -10.39
N THR A 194 6.98 21.36 -9.89
CA THR A 194 7.24 19.94 -10.19
C THR A 194 6.12 19.06 -9.66
N ALA A 195 5.60 19.33 -8.44
CA ALA A 195 4.50 18.59 -7.86
C ALA A 195 3.20 18.77 -8.66
N GLU A 196 2.87 20.01 -9.06
CA GLU A 196 1.68 20.32 -9.87
C GLU A 196 1.74 19.69 -11.25
N ARG A 197 2.91 19.73 -11.92
CA ARG A 197 3.09 19.07 -13.23
C ARG A 197 2.84 17.57 -13.13
N ALA A 198 3.38 16.93 -12.12
CA ALA A 198 3.21 15.50 -11.90
C ALA A 198 1.75 15.13 -11.57
N ALA A 199 1.06 15.95 -10.79
CA ALA A 199 -0.37 15.77 -10.51
C ALA A 199 -1.20 15.87 -11.79
N LYS A 200 -0.87 16.81 -12.68
CA LYS A 200 -1.53 16.98 -13.98
C LYS A 200 -1.30 15.78 -14.90
N GLU A 201 -0.05 15.32 -15.04
CA GLU A 201 0.28 14.12 -15.83
C GLU A 201 -0.47 12.88 -15.33
N LYS A 202 -0.60 12.74 -14.00
CA LYS A 202 -1.36 11.66 -13.37
C LYS A 202 -2.85 11.74 -13.76
N ALA A 203 -3.46 12.91 -13.61
CA ALA A 203 -4.87 13.12 -13.95
C ALA A 203 -5.14 12.82 -15.44
N GLU A 204 -4.25 13.21 -16.34
CA GLU A 204 -4.34 12.90 -17.77
C GLU A 204 -4.28 11.39 -18.05
N ARG A 205 -3.40 10.65 -17.36
CA ARG A 205 -3.30 9.19 -17.49
C ARG A 205 -4.56 8.48 -16.97
N GLU A 206 -5.10 8.94 -15.84
CA GLU A 206 -6.35 8.39 -15.28
C GLU A 206 -7.54 8.62 -16.22
N GLU A 207 -7.66 9.82 -16.79
CA GLU A 207 -8.71 10.12 -17.76
C GLU A 207 -8.57 9.27 -19.03
N GLN A 208 -7.34 9.06 -19.54
CA GLN A 208 -7.10 8.16 -20.67
C GLN A 208 -7.49 6.70 -20.36
N ARG A 209 -7.18 6.21 -19.17
CA ARG A 209 -7.61 4.86 -18.69
C ARG A 209 -9.14 4.79 -18.65
N ARG A 210 -9.79 5.80 -18.10
CA ARG A 210 -11.26 5.89 -18.02
C ARG A 210 -11.91 5.92 -19.41
N GLN A 211 -11.35 6.66 -20.33
CA GLN A 211 -11.84 6.72 -21.72
C GLN A 211 -11.67 5.37 -22.44
N LYS A 212 -10.52 4.72 -22.31
CA LYS A 212 -10.28 3.38 -22.85
C LYS A 212 -11.28 2.35 -22.28
N ARG A 213 -11.58 2.42 -20.96
CA ARG A 213 -12.57 1.56 -20.33
C ARG A 213 -13.96 1.78 -20.92
N LYS A 214 -14.41 3.03 -21.01
CA LYS A 214 -15.70 3.38 -21.64
C LYS A 214 -15.78 2.91 -23.08
N ALA A 215 -14.70 3.04 -23.85
CA ALA A 215 -14.64 2.57 -25.24
C ALA A 215 -14.75 1.03 -25.33
N ARG A 216 -14.08 0.28 -24.42
CA ARG A 216 -14.21 -1.18 -24.32
C ARG A 216 -15.64 -1.61 -23.95
N GLU A 217 -16.25 -0.95 -22.97
CA GLU A 217 -17.64 -1.21 -22.58
C GLU A 217 -18.61 -0.99 -23.76
N LYS A 218 -18.40 0.04 -24.58
CA LYS A 218 -19.21 0.37 -25.73
C LYS A 218 -19.03 -0.61 -26.91
N ASN A 219 -17.83 -1.13 -27.09
CA ASN A 219 -17.47 -2.06 -28.17
C ASN A 219 -17.56 -3.53 -27.76
N ARG A 220 -18.04 -3.84 -26.56
CA ARG A 220 -18.23 -5.22 -26.10
C ARG A 220 -19.34 -5.86 -26.96
N PRO A 221 -19.06 -6.94 -27.71
CA PRO A 221 -20.10 -7.64 -28.46
C PRO A 221 -21.17 -8.09 -27.48
N LEU A 222 -22.41 -7.85 -27.79
CA LEU A 222 -23.56 -8.50 -27.20
C LEU A 222 -23.32 -9.99 -27.41
N SER A 223 -22.81 -10.69 -26.38
CA SER A 223 -22.56 -12.12 -26.45
C SER A 223 -23.87 -12.82 -26.74
N ASP A 224 -23.88 -13.56 -27.81
CA ASP A 224 -24.89 -14.44 -28.35
C ASP A 224 -25.91 -14.92 -27.33
N GLU A 225 -27.08 -14.33 -27.33
CA GLU A 225 -28.34 -14.89 -26.82
C GLU A 225 -28.98 -15.81 -27.88
N ALA A 226 -28.20 -16.68 -28.48
CA ALA A 226 -28.78 -17.65 -29.42
C ALA A 226 -27.94 -18.93 -29.43
N ASP A 227 -28.02 -19.73 -28.36
CA ASP A 227 -27.83 -21.17 -28.46
C ASP A 227 -28.09 -21.84 -27.08
N ASP A 228 -29.33 -21.77 -26.64
CA ASP A 228 -29.83 -22.76 -25.66
C ASP A 228 -31.36 -22.89 -25.72
N VAL A 229 -31.84 -23.27 -26.90
CA VAL A 229 -33.15 -23.85 -27.07
C VAL A 229 -32.98 -25.11 -27.96
N ARG A 230 -32.57 -26.19 -27.33
CA ARG A 230 -32.96 -27.57 -27.76
C ARG A 230 -32.73 -28.55 -26.63
#